data_074411ffc4b6392412da5fc8fe23b2e5
#
_entry.id   074411ffc4b6392412da5fc8fe23b2e5
#
_cell.length_a   1.000
_cell.length_b   1.000
_cell.length_c   1.000
_cell.angle_alpha   90.00
_cell.angle_beta   90.00
_cell.angle_gamma   90.00
#
_symmetry.space_group_name_H-M   'P 1'
#
loop_
_entity.id
_entity.type
_entity.pdbx_description
1 polymer ?
#
loop_
_entity_poly.entity_id
_entity_poly.type
_entity_poly.pdbx_seq_one_letter_code
_entity_poly.pdbx_strand_id
1 'polypeptide(L)'
;MKIDRDAPVGVFDSGIGGLTVAREIMRNLPAEKIVYFGDTARVPYGSKSRETIIGYSRQIIRFLKEQKVKAIVVACNTASAFALEAVQEEFDIPILGVIEAGAKVAAQVTRNKRVGIIGTEGTVGSGIHAEVLKKIDPEITVIGKPCPLFVPLVEEGWTHDPVTVEVASRYLRELQEKDIDTLILGCTHYPLLRSTIGQIMGDGVTLVNPAYETALELGRLLKEQNMQSTGQGQSDFPYRFYVSDLAEKFKGFANSILPFDVEKTQKIDIEKY
;
A
#
# COMPACT_ATOMS: atom_id res chain seq x y z
N MET A 1 0.54 22.27 19.08
CA MET A 1 -0.60 21.50 19.63
C MET A 1 -0.05 20.21 20.25
N LYS A 2 -0.50 19.80 21.45
CA LYS A 2 -0.03 18.54 22.05
C LYS A 2 -0.68 17.40 21.28
N ILE A 3 0.13 16.57 20.59
CA ILE A 3 -0.37 15.44 19.80
C ILE A 3 -0.94 14.41 20.78
N ASP A 4 -2.18 13.98 20.57
CA ASP A 4 -2.75 12.85 21.31
C ASP A 4 -2.08 11.56 20.82
N ARG A 5 -1.25 10.95 21.65
CA ARG A 5 -0.51 9.72 21.33
C ARG A 5 -1.43 8.53 21.10
N ASP A 6 -2.60 8.52 21.71
CA ASP A 6 -3.59 7.44 21.58
C ASP A 6 -4.63 7.70 20.47
N ALA A 7 -4.45 8.79 19.69
CA ALA A 7 -5.17 9.02 18.46
C ALA A 7 -4.82 7.94 17.41
N PRO A 8 -5.75 7.56 16.53
CA PRO A 8 -5.51 6.51 15.54
C PRO A 8 -4.52 6.95 14.44
N VAL A 9 -3.95 5.97 13.76
CA VAL A 9 -3.28 6.13 12.48
C VAL A 9 -4.32 6.03 11.37
N GLY A 10 -4.35 6.98 10.45
CA GLY A 10 -5.13 6.91 9.22
C GLY A 10 -4.41 6.06 8.18
N VAL A 11 -5.12 5.15 7.53
CA VAL A 11 -4.60 4.37 6.40
C VAL A 11 -5.59 4.47 5.27
N PHE A 12 -5.16 4.87 4.07
CA PHE A 12 -6.06 4.87 2.94
C PHE A 12 -5.49 4.21 1.69
N ASP A 13 -6.41 3.68 0.89
CA ASP A 13 -6.14 3.02 -0.38
C ASP A 13 -7.20 3.39 -1.42
N SER A 14 -6.90 3.15 -2.69
CA SER A 14 -7.87 3.27 -3.78
C SER A 14 -9.08 2.33 -3.64
N GLY A 15 -8.97 1.30 -2.81
CA GLY A 15 -10.04 0.32 -2.65
C GLY A 15 -9.81 -0.61 -1.47
N ILE A 16 -9.73 -1.91 -1.77
CA ILE A 16 -9.66 -2.98 -0.76
C ILE A 16 -8.23 -3.51 -0.53
N GLY A 17 -7.34 -3.34 -1.51
CA GLY A 17 -5.98 -3.91 -1.47
C GLY A 17 -5.11 -3.38 -0.31
N GLY A 18 -5.30 -2.13 0.09
CA GLY A 18 -4.59 -1.51 1.20
C GLY A 18 -4.78 -2.16 2.57
N LEU A 19 -5.75 -3.10 2.68
CA LEU A 19 -5.88 -3.95 3.87
C LEU A 19 -4.65 -4.81 4.11
N THR A 20 -3.85 -5.12 3.07
CA THR A 20 -2.56 -5.80 3.25
C THR A 20 -1.57 -4.92 4.03
N VAL A 21 -1.57 -3.60 3.80
CA VAL A 21 -0.75 -2.64 4.56
C VAL A 21 -1.30 -2.47 5.98
N ALA A 22 -2.62 -2.30 6.12
CA ALA A 22 -3.27 -2.20 7.42
C ALA A 22 -2.99 -3.42 8.29
N ARG A 23 -3.05 -4.63 7.72
CA ARG A 23 -2.71 -5.89 8.41
C ARG A 23 -1.27 -5.90 8.94
N GLU A 24 -0.31 -5.45 8.14
CA GLU A 24 1.08 -5.39 8.59
C GLU A 24 1.28 -4.32 9.69
N ILE A 25 0.56 -3.20 9.64
CA ILE A 25 0.56 -2.20 10.71
C ILE A 25 -0.02 -2.81 12.00
N MET A 26 -1.17 -3.46 11.93
CA MET A 26 -1.81 -4.13 13.08
C MET A 26 -0.89 -5.17 13.72
N ARG A 27 -0.17 -5.93 12.89
CA ARG A 27 0.73 -7.00 13.33
C ARG A 27 1.99 -6.46 14.01
N ASN A 28 2.59 -5.42 13.45
CA ASN A 28 3.87 -4.88 13.91
C ASN A 28 3.72 -3.77 14.96
N LEU A 29 2.57 -3.11 15.01
CA LEU A 29 2.23 -2.01 15.92
C LEU A 29 0.88 -2.27 16.62
N PRO A 30 0.74 -3.33 17.41
CA PRO A 30 -0.55 -3.78 17.95
C PRO A 30 -1.19 -2.82 18.96
N ALA A 31 -0.42 -1.86 19.49
CA ALA A 31 -0.95 -0.81 20.36
C ALA A 31 -1.59 0.36 19.60
N GLU A 32 -1.39 0.42 18.27
CA GLU A 32 -1.91 1.52 17.47
C GLU A 32 -3.35 1.24 17.02
N LYS A 33 -4.20 2.26 17.15
CA LYS A 33 -5.55 2.27 16.60
C LYS A 33 -5.48 2.66 15.12
N ILE A 34 -6.38 2.11 14.30
CA ILE A 34 -6.41 2.41 12.86
C ILE A 34 -7.78 2.92 12.43
N VAL A 35 -7.76 3.95 11.59
CA VAL A 35 -8.89 4.36 10.76
C VAL A 35 -8.51 4.06 9.31
N TYR A 36 -9.12 3.04 8.75
CA TYR A 36 -8.95 2.69 7.34
C TYR A 36 -10.01 3.35 6.47
N PHE A 37 -9.58 3.88 5.31
CA PHE A 37 -10.49 4.34 4.27
C PHE A 37 -10.15 3.69 2.92
N GLY A 38 -11.13 3.00 2.33
CA GLY A 38 -11.06 2.43 0.98
C GLY A 38 -11.93 3.21 0.00
N ASP A 39 -11.33 3.76 -1.06
CA ASP A 39 -12.05 4.56 -2.06
C ASP A 39 -12.70 3.69 -3.15
N THR A 40 -13.55 2.80 -2.71
CA THR A 40 -14.17 1.73 -3.52
C THR A 40 -15.11 2.24 -4.63
N ALA A 41 -15.62 3.47 -4.52
CA ALA A 41 -16.46 4.08 -5.57
C ALA A 41 -15.66 4.54 -6.79
N ARG A 42 -14.34 4.83 -6.64
CA ARG A 42 -13.53 5.51 -7.65
C ARG A 42 -12.37 4.66 -8.19
N VAL A 43 -12.36 3.36 -7.89
CA VAL A 43 -11.41 2.39 -8.46
C VAL A 43 -11.60 2.25 -9.99
N PRO A 44 -10.55 1.85 -10.72
CA PRO A 44 -9.15 1.72 -10.32
C PRO A 44 -8.40 3.05 -10.42
N TYR A 45 -7.44 3.29 -9.53
CA TYR A 45 -6.56 4.47 -9.59
C TYR A 45 -5.48 4.36 -10.67
N GLY A 46 -5.07 3.14 -10.99
CA GLY A 46 -3.95 2.87 -11.91
C GLY A 46 -4.13 3.36 -13.35
N SER A 47 -5.36 3.73 -13.75
CA SER A 47 -5.70 4.27 -15.08
C SER A 47 -6.11 5.74 -15.07
N LYS A 48 -5.98 6.43 -13.92
CA LYS A 48 -6.39 7.85 -13.78
C LYS A 48 -5.19 8.79 -13.88
N SER A 49 -5.47 10.07 -14.21
CA SER A 49 -4.44 11.10 -14.28
C SER A 49 -3.90 11.47 -12.89
N ARG A 50 -2.70 12.05 -12.86
CA ARG A 50 -2.06 12.55 -11.64
C ARG A 50 -2.95 13.55 -10.90
N GLU A 51 -3.54 14.51 -11.60
CA GLU A 51 -4.40 15.56 -11.04
C GLU A 51 -5.63 14.95 -10.36
N THR A 52 -6.25 13.95 -10.98
CA THR A 52 -7.39 13.23 -10.41
C THR A 52 -7.00 12.54 -9.11
N ILE A 53 -5.87 11.83 -9.08
CA ILE A 53 -5.40 11.11 -7.90
C ILE A 53 -5.04 12.07 -6.76
N ILE A 54 -4.41 13.20 -7.07
CA ILE A 54 -4.15 14.26 -6.08
C ILE A 54 -5.46 14.78 -5.48
N GLY A 55 -6.46 15.07 -6.32
CA GLY A 55 -7.78 15.51 -5.87
C GLY A 55 -8.44 14.51 -4.93
N TYR A 56 -8.45 13.24 -5.28
CA TYR A 56 -9.01 12.17 -4.45
C TYR A 56 -8.26 12.02 -3.13
N SER A 57 -6.94 12.04 -3.16
CA SER A 57 -6.11 11.94 -1.95
C SER A 57 -6.38 13.10 -0.98
N ARG A 58 -6.56 14.33 -1.49
CA ARG A 58 -6.90 15.50 -0.67
C ARG A 58 -8.23 15.31 0.06
N GLN A 59 -9.26 14.84 -0.62
CA GLN A 59 -10.57 14.58 -0.01
C GLN A 59 -10.46 13.54 1.10
N ILE A 60 -9.77 12.44 0.84
CA ILE A 60 -9.59 11.36 1.82
C ILE A 60 -8.81 11.85 3.04
N ILE A 61 -7.74 12.64 2.84
CA ILE A 61 -6.95 13.18 3.94
C ILE A 61 -7.78 14.14 4.81
N ARG A 62 -8.63 14.99 4.21
CA ARG A 62 -9.56 15.85 4.97
C ARG A 62 -10.50 15.03 5.83
N PHE A 63 -11.10 13.97 5.26
CA PHE A 63 -11.93 13.04 6.03
C PHE A 63 -11.15 12.41 7.19
N LEU A 64 -9.94 11.89 6.95
CA LEU A 64 -9.11 11.27 7.99
C LEU A 64 -8.72 12.28 9.09
N LYS A 65 -8.45 13.53 8.74
CA LYS A 65 -8.19 14.60 9.73
C LYS A 65 -9.41 14.88 10.61
N GLU A 66 -10.62 14.82 10.08
CA GLU A 66 -11.85 14.89 10.90
C GLU A 66 -11.99 13.71 11.85
N GLN A 67 -11.44 12.53 11.47
CA GLN A 67 -11.34 11.39 12.38
C GLN A 67 -10.24 11.54 13.45
N LYS A 68 -9.55 12.69 13.49
CA LYS A 68 -8.49 13.05 14.45
C LYS A 68 -7.32 12.07 14.45
N VAL A 69 -6.91 11.63 13.26
CA VAL A 69 -5.73 10.76 13.13
C VAL A 69 -4.45 11.53 13.45
N LYS A 70 -3.44 10.84 14.00
CA LYS A 70 -2.14 11.44 14.35
C LYS A 70 -1.09 11.36 13.25
N ALA A 71 -1.22 10.40 12.34
CA ALA A 71 -0.40 10.19 11.16
C ALA A 71 -1.22 9.51 10.07
N ILE A 72 -0.79 9.59 8.81
CA ILE A 72 -1.49 8.98 7.67
C ILE A 72 -0.53 8.11 6.89
N VAL A 73 -0.99 6.92 6.48
CA VAL A 73 -0.31 6.02 5.54
C VAL A 73 -1.09 5.96 4.23
N VAL A 74 -0.44 6.35 3.14
CA VAL A 74 -0.95 6.20 1.77
C VAL A 74 -0.59 4.79 1.31
N ALA A 75 -1.50 3.83 1.51
CA ALA A 75 -1.25 2.42 1.21
C ALA A 75 -1.20 2.12 -0.29
N CYS A 76 -1.96 2.87 -1.11
CA CYS A 76 -1.99 2.72 -2.56
C CYS A 76 -0.67 3.17 -3.21
N ASN A 77 -0.01 2.29 -3.97
CA ASN A 77 1.22 2.64 -4.70
C ASN A 77 0.96 3.73 -5.74
N THR A 78 -0.16 3.69 -6.46
CA THR A 78 -0.52 4.73 -7.44
C THR A 78 -0.73 6.09 -6.77
N ALA A 79 -1.43 6.14 -5.63
CA ALA A 79 -1.60 7.37 -4.87
C ALA A 79 -0.27 7.85 -4.28
N SER A 80 0.57 6.95 -3.76
CA SER A 80 1.92 7.27 -3.29
C SER A 80 2.79 7.85 -4.42
N ALA A 81 2.67 7.31 -5.64
CA ALA A 81 3.45 7.80 -6.78
C ALA A 81 3.02 9.19 -7.25
N PHE A 82 1.72 9.48 -7.26
CA PHE A 82 1.20 10.70 -7.88
C PHE A 82 0.87 11.82 -6.91
N ALA A 83 0.47 11.48 -5.69
CA ALA A 83 -0.10 12.46 -4.76
C ALA A 83 0.77 12.73 -3.52
N LEU A 84 1.69 11.83 -3.14
CA LEU A 84 2.37 11.89 -1.84
C LEU A 84 3.05 13.24 -1.60
N GLU A 85 3.89 13.69 -2.53
CA GLU A 85 4.61 14.97 -2.43
C GLU A 85 3.64 16.14 -2.23
N ALA A 86 2.63 16.26 -3.09
CA ALA A 86 1.66 17.34 -3.04
C ALA A 86 0.87 17.38 -1.72
N VAL A 87 0.49 16.21 -1.18
CA VAL A 87 -0.26 16.17 0.08
C VAL A 87 0.63 16.36 1.31
N GLN A 88 1.90 15.97 1.26
CA GLN A 88 2.87 16.25 2.31
C GLN A 88 3.16 17.75 2.45
N GLU A 89 3.19 18.48 1.33
CA GLU A 89 3.37 19.95 1.33
C GLU A 89 2.11 20.70 1.83
N GLU A 90 0.92 20.15 1.56
CA GLU A 90 -0.35 20.83 1.86
C GLU A 90 -0.87 20.60 3.29
N PHE A 91 -0.59 19.43 3.87
CA PHE A 91 -1.20 19.04 5.14
C PHE A 91 -0.18 18.97 6.28
N ASP A 92 -0.48 19.68 7.36
CA ASP A 92 0.32 19.67 8.60
C ASP A 92 0.00 18.43 9.47
N ILE A 93 0.38 17.27 8.95
CA ILE A 93 0.30 15.96 9.62
C ILE A 93 1.34 15.04 8.97
N PRO A 94 2.03 14.16 9.70
CA PRO A 94 2.93 13.19 9.10
C PRO A 94 2.19 12.26 8.13
N ILE A 95 2.66 12.21 6.88
CA ILE A 95 2.10 11.36 5.83
C ILE A 95 3.23 10.50 5.26
N LEU A 96 3.02 9.18 5.27
CA LEU A 96 3.94 8.18 4.70
C LEU A 96 3.32 7.55 3.46
N GLY A 97 4.13 7.32 2.44
CA GLY A 97 3.78 6.46 1.30
C GLY A 97 4.48 5.10 1.38
N VAL A 98 4.06 4.16 0.55
CA VAL A 98 4.62 2.80 0.54
C VAL A 98 5.87 2.63 -0.34
N ILE A 99 6.19 3.60 -1.19
CA ILE A 99 7.25 3.46 -2.21
C ILE A 99 8.64 3.52 -1.59
N GLU A 100 8.92 4.53 -0.76
CA GLU A 100 10.27 4.72 -0.20
C GLU A 100 10.71 3.55 0.67
N ALA A 101 9.83 3.05 1.53
CA ALA A 101 10.14 1.93 2.40
C ALA A 101 10.51 0.68 1.60
N GLY A 102 9.72 0.34 0.56
CA GLY A 102 10.02 -0.77 -0.34
C GLY A 102 11.31 -0.57 -1.13
N ALA A 103 11.57 0.65 -1.63
CA ALA A 103 12.78 0.96 -2.39
C ALA A 103 14.05 0.88 -1.53
N LYS A 104 14.02 1.36 -0.28
CA LYS A 104 15.14 1.25 0.66
C LYS A 104 15.56 -0.21 0.85
N VAL A 105 14.60 -1.11 1.08
CA VAL A 105 14.89 -2.53 1.27
C VAL A 105 15.37 -3.17 -0.03
N ALA A 106 14.74 -2.86 -1.17
CA ALA A 106 15.18 -3.39 -2.46
C ALA A 106 16.64 -3.02 -2.76
N ALA A 107 17.05 -1.77 -2.49
CA ALA A 107 18.42 -1.32 -2.66
C ALA A 107 19.42 -2.04 -1.72
N GLN A 108 18.98 -2.44 -0.52
CA GLN A 108 19.82 -3.16 0.44
C GLN A 108 20.01 -4.64 0.09
N VAL A 109 18.98 -5.29 -0.50
CA VAL A 109 19.01 -6.74 -0.74
C VAL A 109 19.48 -7.11 -2.14
N THR A 110 19.43 -6.20 -3.11
CA THR A 110 19.92 -6.47 -4.46
C THR A 110 21.43 -6.66 -4.46
N ARG A 111 21.89 -7.68 -5.16
CA ARG A 111 23.33 -8.05 -5.30
C ARG A 111 23.89 -7.65 -6.65
N ASN A 112 23.06 -7.75 -7.71
CA ASN A 112 23.49 -7.46 -9.08
C ASN A 112 23.01 -6.07 -9.58
N LYS A 113 22.37 -5.28 -8.69
CA LYS A 113 21.84 -3.93 -8.99
C LYS A 113 20.74 -3.90 -10.06
N ARG A 114 20.04 -5.02 -10.26
CA ARG A 114 18.95 -5.14 -11.22
C ARG A 114 17.65 -5.43 -10.50
N VAL A 115 16.85 -4.38 -10.31
CA VAL A 115 15.60 -4.42 -9.53
C VAL A 115 14.40 -4.38 -10.47
N GLY A 116 13.56 -5.40 -10.40
CA GLY A 116 12.26 -5.42 -11.06
C GLY A 116 11.18 -4.73 -10.22
N ILE A 117 10.20 -4.15 -10.88
CA ILE A 117 8.99 -3.61 -10.25
C ILE A 117 7.78 -4.08 -11.01
N ILE A 118 6.83 -4.69 -10.35
CA ILE A 118 5.50 -4.94 -10.87
C ILE A 118 4.48 -4.02 -10.19
N GLY A 119 3.53 -3.50 -10.94
CA GLY A 119 2.54 -2.55 -10.45
C GLY A 119 1.40 -2.34 -11.44
N THR A 120 0.55 -1.36 -11.14
CA THR A 120 -0.43 -0.84 -12.11
C THR A 120 0.29 -0.05 -13.21
N GLU A 121 -0.40 0.22 -14.32
CA GLU A 121 0.14 1.08 -15.40
C GLU A 121 0.57 2.44 -14.87
N GLY A 122 -0.26 3.09 -14.04
CA GLY A 122 0.06 4.38 -13.43
C GLY A 122 1.27 4.31 -12.50
N THR A 123 1.38 3.27 -11.67
CA THR A 123 2.52 3.11 -10.76
C THR A 123 3.83 2.92 -11.52
N VAL A 124 3.86 2.02 -12.49
CA VAL A 124 5.07 1.78 -13.29
C VAL A 124 5.39 2.96 -14.19
N GLY A 125 4.37 3.51 -14.86
CA GLY A 125 4.52 4.64 -15.78
C GLY A 125 4.95 5.95 -15.10
N SER A 126 4.72 6.11 -13.79
CA SER A 126 5.17 7.29 -13.04
C SER A 126 6.69 7.42 -12.96
N GLY A 127 7.43 6.31 -13.03
CA GLY A 127 8.88 6.29 -12.88
C GLY A 127 9.39 6.51 -11.44
N ILE A 128 8.54 6.83 -10.48
CA ILE A 128 8.94 7.25 -9.12
C ILE A 128 9.78 6.20 -8.38
N HIS A 129 9.52 4.90 -8.56
CA HIS A 129 10.35 3.86 -7.98
C HIS A 129 11.79 3.92 -8.51
N ALA A 130 11.94 4.16 -9.81
CA ALA A 130 13.27 4.30 -10.42
C ALA A 130 13.98 5.56 -9.89
N GLU A 131 13.27 6.66 -9.73
CA GLU A 131 13.82 7.89 -9.15
C GLU A 131 14.28 7.69 -7.71
N VAL A 132 13.44 7.06 -6.87
CA VAL A 132 13.77 6.80 -5.47
C VAL A 132 14.95 5.83 -5.35
N LEU A 133 14.96 4.73 -6.11
CA LEU A 133 16.06 3.77 -6.11
C LEU A 133 17.37 4.40 -6.56
N LYS A 134 17.36 5.22 -7.62
CA LYS A 134 18.55 5.94 -8.10
C LYS A 134 19.07 7.01 -7.14
N LYS A 135 18.20 7.62 -6.33
CA LYS A 135 18.63 8.52 -5.25
C LYS A 135 19.36 7.76 -4.13
N ILE A 136 19.00 6.50 -3.89
CA ILE A 136 19.67 5.64 -2.89
C ILE A 136 20.98 5.09 -3.46
N ASP A 137 20.93 4.54 -4.66
CA ASP A 137 22.10 3.97 -5.35
C ASP A 137 21.96 4.20 -6.88
N PRO A 138 22.77 5.13 -7.45
CA PRO A 138 22.71 5.46 -8.89
C PRO A 138 23.02 4.30 -9.84
N GLU A 139 23.71 3.25 -9.36
CA GLU A 139 24.05 2.07 -10.16
C GLU A 139 22.88 1.10 -10.37
N ILE A 140 21.79 1.25 -9.59
CA ILE A 140 20.63 0.38 -9.72
C ILE A 140 19.92 0.61 -11.06
N THR A 141 19.80 -0.46 -11.82
CA THR A 141 18.94 -0.53 -13.01
C THR A 141 17.57 -1.02 -12.61
N VAL A 142 16.54 -0.25 -12.97
CA VAL A 142 15.15 -0.55 -12.63
C VAL A 142 14.38 -0.97 -13.87
N ILE A 143 13.70 -2.12 -13.78
CA ILE A 143 12.89 -2.69 -14.85
C ILE A 143 11.44 -2.77 -14.38
N GLY A 144 10.57 -1.93 -14.93
CA GLY A 144 9.15 -1.89 -14.59
C GLY A 144 8.29 -2.76 -15.51
N LYS A 145 7.37 -3.53 -14.94
CA LYS A 145 6.37 -4.30 -15.69
C LYS A 145 4.96 -4.04 -15.15
N PRO A 146 4.07 -3.39 -15.92
CA PRO A 146 2.66 -3.30 -15.58
C PRO A 146 1.98 -4.66 -15.61
N CYS A 147 1.21 -4.97 -14.56
CA CYS A 147 0.49 -6.24 -14.41
C CYS A 147 -1.00 -5.99 -14.05
N PRO A 148 -1.79 -5.29 -14.91
CA PRO A 148 -3.12 -4.82 -14.55
C PRO A 148 -4.12 -5.93 -14.20
N LEU A 149 -3.98 -7.14 -14.77
CA LEU A 149 -4.88 -8.26 -14.49
C LEU A 149 -4.72 -8.86 -13.11
N PHE A 150 -3.63 -8.59 -12.39
CA PHE A 150 -3.43 -9.16 -11.06
C PHE A 150 -4.46 -8.64 -10.04
N VAL A 151 -4.89 -7.37 -10.16
CA VAL A 151 -5.89 -6.79 -9.27
C VAL A 151 -7.21 -7.55 -9.35
N PRO A 152 -7.88 -7.67 -10.52
CA PRO A 152 -9.14 -8.40 -10.61
C PRO A 152 -9.02 -9.89 -10.22
N LEU A 153 -7.92 -10.57 -10.56
CA LEU A 153 -7.71 -11.97 -10.18
C LEU A 153 -7.66 -12.13 -8.65
N VAL A 154 -7.01 -11.21 -7.95
CA VAL A 154 -6.97 -11.20 -6.48
C VAL A 154 -8.35 -10.89 -5.89
N GLU A 155 -9.08 -9.91 -6.44
CA GLU A 155 -10.40 -9.52 -5.95
C GLU A 155 -11.46 -10.59 -6.15
N GLU A 156 -11.32 -11.44 -7.18
CA GLU A 156 -12.14 -12.64 -7.39
C GLU A 156 -11.70 -13.86 -6.56
N GLY A 157 -10.62 -13.73 -5.76
CA GLY A 157 -10.09 -14.82 -4.93
C GLY A 157 -9.28 -15.87 -5.68
N TRP A 158 -8.91 -15.64 -6.94
CA TRP A 158 -8.21 -16.60 -7.80
C TRP A 158 -6.68 -16.60 -7.58
N THR A 159 -6.26 -16.47 -6.34
CA THR A 159 -4.84 -16.31 -6.01
C THR A 159 -3.97 -17.53 -6.33
N HIS A 160 -4.55 -18.72 -6.40
CA HIS A 160 -3.87 -19.99 -6.70
C HIS A 160 -4.46 -20.70 -7.94
N ASP A 161 -5.31 -20.00 -8.71
CA ASP A 161 -5.95 -20.56 -9.90
C ASP A 161 -4.94 -20.73 -11.05
N PRO A 162 -5.06 -21.79 -11.89
CA PRO A 162 -4.22 -21.97 -13.07
C PRO A 162 -4.24 -20.78 -14.03
N VAL A 163 -5.37 -20.07 -14.17
CA VAL A 163 -5.45 -18.83 -14.97
C VAL A 163 -4.50 -17.77 -14.41
N THR A 164 -4.44 -17.62 -13.10
CA THR A 164 -3.54 -16.67 -12.46
C THR A 164 -2.08 -17.05 -12.67
N VAL A 165 -1.74 -18.33 -12.61
CA VAL A 165 -0.39 -18.83 -12.91
C VAL A 165 -0.01 -18.52 -14.36
N GLU A 166 -0.90 -18.76 -15.32
CA GLU A 166 -0.66 -18.46 -16.75
C GLU A 166 -0.47 -16.96 -16.98
N VAL A 167 -1.35 -16.11 -16.43
CA VAL A 167 -1.23 -14.65 -16.55
C VAL A 167 0.07 -14.15 -15.91
N ALA A 168 0.41 -14.66 -14.74
CA ALA A 168 1.65 -14.30 -14.06
C ALA A 168 2.89 -14.72 -14.87
N SER A 169 2.90 -15.92 -15.43
CA SER A 169 3.99 -16.40 -16.28
C SER A 169 4.20 -15.51 -17.50
N ARG A 170 3.13 -15.04 -18.14
CA ARG A 170 3.22 -14.11 -19.29
C ARG A 170 3.80 -12.76 -18.89
N TYR A 171 3.36 -12.19 -17.75
CA TYR A 171 3.86 -10.91 -17.30
C TYR A 171 5.33 -10.97 -16.83
N LEU A 172 5.69 -12.03 -16.11
CA LEU A 172 6.98 -12.11 -15.42
C LEU A 172 8.12 -12.61 -16.33
N ARG A 173 7.82 -13.23 -17.48
CA ARG A 173 8.82 -13.71 -18.43
C ARG A 173 9.84 -12.63 -18.82
N GLU A 174 9.36 -11.43 -19.13
CA GLU A 174 10.24 -10.30 -19.48
C GLU A 174 11.22 -9.95 -18.36
N LEU A 175 10.78 -10.04 -17.10
CA LEU A 175 11.65 -9.76 -15.94
C LEU A 175 12.66 -10.87 -15.70
N GLN A 176 12.29 -12.14 -15.95
CA GLN A 176 13.23 -13.27 -15.90
C GLN A 176 14.35 -13.11 -16.93
N GLU A 177 14.03 -12.69 -18.15
CA GLU A 177 15.00 -12.45 -19.24
C GLU A 177 15.95 -11.26 -18.94
N LYS A 178 15.61 -10.40 -17.99
CA LYS A 178 16.40 -9.23 -17.59
C LYS A 178 17.33 -9.50 -16.41
N ASP A 179 17.43 -10.72 -15.93
CA ASP A 179 18.33 -11.15 -14.86
C ASP A 179 18.21 -10.26 -13.59
N ILE A 180 16.97 -9.96 -13.19
CA ILE A 180 16.75 -9.28 -11.92
C ILE A 180 16.97 -10.22 -10.74
N ASP A 181 17.53 -9.74 -9.64
CA ASP A 181 17.67 -10.50 -8.39
C ASP A 181 16.71 -10.02 -7.27
N THR A 182 16.00 -8.95 -7.52
CA THR A 182 15.09 -8.35 -6.57
C THR A 182 13.84 -7.86 -7.30
N LEU A 183 12.65 -8.14 -6.74
CA LEU A 183 11.36 -7.74 -7.32
C LEU A 183 10.48 -7.05 -6.29
N ILE A 184 10.14 -5.78 -6.53
CA ILE A 184 9.21 -5.01 -5.70
C ILE A 184 7.77 -5.30 -6.12
N LEU A 185 6.92 -5.69 -5.14
CA LEU A 185 5.48 -5.87 -5.32
C LEU A 185 4.77 -4.51 -5.20
N GLY A 186 4.81 -3.71 -6.27
CA GLY A 186 4.38 -2.32 -6.31
C GLY A 186 2.86 -2.11 -6.46
N CYS A 187 2.06 -3.00 -5.87
CA CYS A 187 0.61 -2.88 -5.73
C CYS A 187 0.15 -3.59 -4.46
N THR A 188 -0.81 -3.02 -3.76
CA THR A 188 -1.34 -3.55 -2.49
C THR A 188 -1.97 -4.93 -2.60
N HIS A 189 -2.42 -5.33 -3.79
CA HIS A 189 -2.97 -6.67 -4.06
C HIS A 189 -1.89 -7.74 -4.24
N TYR A 190 -0.71 -7.38 -4.74
CA TYR A 190 0.29 -8.36 -5.20
C TYR A 190 0.94 -9.19 -4.10
N PRO A 191 1.04 -8.75 -2.83
CA PRO A 191 1.45 -9.62 -1.74
C PRO A 191 0.60 -10.87 -1.57
N LEU A 192 -0.67 -10.85 -2.00
CA LEU A 192 -1.57 -12.02 -1.99
C LEU A 192 -1.22 -13.05 -3.10
N LEU A 193 -0.48 -12.64 -4.13
CA LEU A 193 0.06 -13.50 -5.19
C LEU A 193 1.52 -13.91 -4.92
N ARG A 194 2.09 -13.61 -3.73
CA ARG A 194 3.51 -13.82 -3.43
C ARG A 194 3.97 -15.25 -3.72
N SER A 195 3.16 -16.26 -3.39
CA SER A 195 3.50 -17.67 -3.65
C SER A 195 3.62 -17.94 -5.14
N THR A 196 2.63 -17.55 -5.93
CA THR A 196 2.60 -17.72 -7.39
C THR A 196 3.75 -16.98 -8.07
N ILE A 197 3.96 -15.71 -7.70
CA ILE A 197 5.06 -14.89 -8.23
C ILE A 197 6.42 -15.50 -7.86
N GLY A 198 6.60 -15.94 -6.61
CA GLY A 198 7.85 -16.55 -6.15
C GLY A 198 8.18 -17.85 -6.87
N GLN A 199 7.21 -18.72 -7.08
CA GLN A 199 7.39 -19.95 -7.85
C GLN A 199 7.85 -19.69 -9.30
N ILE A 200 7.27 -18.66 -9.93
CA ILE A 200 7.62 -18.30 -11.31
C ILE A 200 9.01 -17.65 -11.39
N MET A 201 9.31 -16.72 -10.47
CA MET A 201 10.59 -16.00 -10.48
C MET A 201 11.76 -16.85 -10.00
N GLY A 202 11.49 -17.88 -9.18
CA GLY A 202 12.50 -18.78 -8.61
C GLY A 202 13.24 -18.19 -7.41
N ASP A 203 14.05 -19.04 -6.76
CA ASP A 203 14.73 -18.72 -5.49
C ASP A 203 15.86 -17.67 -5.64
N GLY A 204 16.28 -17.39 -6.86
CA GLY A 204 17.29 -16.37 -7.17
C GLY A 204 16.77 -14.93 -6.99
N VAL A 205 15.45 -14.72 -6.95
CA VAL A 205 14.82 -13.40 -6.89
C VAL A 205 14.19 -13.14 -5.54
N THR A 206 14.68 -12.10 -4.84
CA THR A 206 14.11 -11.65 -3.57
C THR A 206 12.85 -10.83 -3.81
N LEU A 207 11.71 -11.26 -3.26
CA LEU A 207 10.45 -10.50 -3.34
C LEU A 207 10.36 -9.51 -2.18
N VAL A 208 10.31 -8.22 -2.49
CA VAL A 208 10.13 -7.12 -1.53
C VAL A 208 8.65 -6.77 -1.41
N ASN A 209 8.13 -6.84 -0.18
CA ASN A 209 6.76 -6.46 0.15
C ASN A 209 6.74 -5.08 0.82
N PRO A 210 6.35 -4.00 0.10
CA PRO A 210 6.32 -2.66 0.67
C PRO A 210 5.40 -2.50 1.89
N ALA A 211 4.35 -3.33 2.01
CA ALA A 211 3.41 -3.24 3.12
C ALA A 211 4.09 -3.48 4.48
N TYR A 212 4.93 -4.52 4.57
CA TYR A 212 5.69 -4.83 5.78
C TYR A 212 6.69 -3.71 6.12
N GLU A 213 7.44 -3.26 5.12
CA GLU A 213 8.45 -2.22 5.30
C GLU A 213 7.84 -0.88 5.73
N THR A 214 6.65 -0.56 5.19
CA THR A 214 5.91 0.63 5.58
C THR A 214 5.45 0.58 7.04
N ALA A 215 5.04 -0.58 7.54
CA ALA A 215 4.68 -0.74 8.93
C ALA A 215 5.88 -0.49 9.87
N LEU A 216 7.08 -0.98 9.49
CA LEU A 216 8.30 -0.71 10.25
C LEU A 216 8.71 0.77 10.21
N GLU A 217 8.60 1.41 9.04
CA GLU A 217 8.91 2.84 8.89
C GLU A 217 7.94 3.72 9.68
N LEU A 218 6.64 3.39 9.68
CA LEU A 218 5.65 4.04 10.52
C LEU A 218 6.04 3.93 12.01
N GLY A 219 6.45 2.76 12.46
CA GLY A 219 6.90 2.56 13.85
C GLY A 219 8.09 3.44 14.21
N ARG A 220 9.07 3.61 13.31
CA ARG A 220 10.21 4.52 13.51
C ARG A 220 9.75 5.97 13.59
N LEU A 221 8.93 6.43 12.64
CA LEU A 221 8.38 7.78 12.62
C LEU A 221 7.65 8.11 13.92
N LEU A 222 6.73 7.23 14.35
CA LEU A 222 5.96 7.43 15.59
C LEU A 222 6.87 7.51 16.83
N LYS A 223 7.94 6.71 16.85
CA LYS A 223 8.93 6.72 17.93
C LYS A 223 9.74 8.02 17.95
N GLU A 224 10.28 8.42 16.82
CA GLU A 224 11.12 9.63 16.69
C GLU A 224 10.34 10.89 17.02
N GLN A 225 9.06 10.94 16.68
CA GLN A 225 8.19 12.08 16.98
C GLN A 225 7.46 11.97 18.34
N ASN A 226 7.78 10.94 19.16
CA ASN A 226 7.12 10.70 20.45
C ASN A 226 5.59 10.56 20.34
N MET A 227 5.11 9.95 19.25
CA MET A 227 3.69 9.75 18.96
C MET A 227 3.21 8.30 19.14
N GLN A 228 4.07 7.38 19.59
CA GLN A 228 3.66 6.00 19.85
C GLN A 228 2.53 5.95 20.87
N SER A 229 1.53 5.09 20.62
CA SER A 229 0.46 4.85 21.59
C SER A 229 1.01 4.35 22.92
N THR A 230 0.42 4.82 23.99
CA THR A 230 0.76 4.38 25.36
C THR A 230 0.13 3.02 25.70
N GLY A 231 -0.80 2.56 24.87
CA GLY A 231 -1.63 1.38 25.16
C GLY A 231 -2.66 1.63 26.28
N GLN A 232 -2.72 2.85 26.81
CA GLN A 232 -3.73 3.22 27.80
C GLN A 232 -5.04 3.56 27.12
N GLY A 233 -6.15 2.97 27.58
CA GLY A 233 -7.47 3.19 26.97
C GLY A 233 -7.68 2.37 25.68
N GLN A 234 -7.27 1.10 25.70
CA GLN A 234 -7.66 0.17 24.64
C GLN A 234 -9.18 0.18 24.50
N SER A 235 -9.64 0.59 23.32
CA SER A 235 -11.04 0.46 22.92
C SER A 235 -11.31 -0.99 22.57
N ASP A 236 -12.49 -1.49 22.88
CA ASP A 236 -12.94 -2.82 22.42
C ASP A 236 -12.94 -2.92 20.89
N PHE A 237 -12.90 -1.77 20.20
CA PHE A 237 -12.84 -1.65 18.74
C PHE A 237 -11.71 -0.70 18.32
N PRO A 238 -10.45 -1.17 18.29
CA PRO A 238 -9.31 -0.32 17.92
C PRO A 238 -9.25 0.03 16.44
N TYR A 239 -10.02 -0.68 15.61
CA TYR A 239 -10.00 -0.54 14.15
C TYR A 239 -11.36 -0.10 13.62
N ARG A 240 -11.36 0.95 12.81
CA ARG A 240 -12.55 1.50 12.16
C ARG A 240 -12.36 1.48 10.64
N PHE A 241 -13.38 1.00 9.92
CA PHE A 241 -13.32 0.83 8.47
C PHE A 241 -14.39 1.67 7.78
N TYR A 242 -13.94 2.46 6.83
CA TYR A 242 -14.77 3.34 6.02
C TYR A 242 -14.51 3.09 4.54
N VAL A 243 -15.55 3.24 3.73
CA VAL A 243 -15.49 3.08 2.27
C VAL A 243 -16.35 4.13 1.59
N SER A 244 -16.03 4.46 0.34
CA SER A 244 -16.87 5.35 -0.46
C SER A 244 -18.07 4.62 -1.07
N ASP A 245 -17.99 3.29 -1.30
CA ASP A 245 -19.09 2.44 -1.78
C ASP A 245 -18.87 0.94 -1.47
N LEU A 246 -19.84 0.07 -1.80
CA LEU A 246 -19.75 -1.40 -1.72
C LEU A 246 -19.25 -1.93 -0.37
N ALA A 247 -19.83 -1.45 0.74
CA ALA A 247 -19.41 -1.81 2.10
C ALA A 247 -19.42 -3.33 2.37
N GLU A 248 -20.38 -4.07 1.83
CA GLU A 248 -20.47 -5.53 2.02
C GLU A 248 -19.38 -6.28 1.23
N LYS A 249 -19.06 -5.86 -0.02
CA LYS A 249 -17.94 -6.46 -0.78
C LYS A 249 -16.60 -6.22 -0.05
N PHE A 250 -16.40 -5.01 0.46
CA PHE A 250 -15.24 -4.67 1.27
C PHE A 250 -15.14 -5.56 2.50
N LYS A 251 -16.23 -5.72 3.25
CA LYS A 251 -16.28 -6.56 4.45
C LYS A 251 -15.92 -8.02 4.15
N GLY A 252 -16.46 -8.58 3.08
CA GLY A 252 -16.14 -9.94 2.64
C GLY A 252 -14.65 -10.13 2.35
N PHE A 253 -14.05 -9.20 1.64
CA PHE A 253 -12.61 -9.23 1.34
C PHE A 253 -11.76 -8.99 2.61
N ALA A 254 -12.16 -8.05 3.47
CA ALA A 254 -11.45 -7.78 4.72
C ALA A 254 -11.38 -9.03 5.60
N ASN A 255 -12.47 -9.77 5.74
CA ASN A 255 -12.53 -11.01 6.52
C ASN A 255 -11.66 -12.14 5.94
N SER A 256 -11.33 -12.10 4.65
CA SER A 256 -10.40 -13.05 4.04
C SER A 256 -8.92 -12.73 4.29
N ILE A 257 -8.60 -11.48 4.67
CA ILE A 257 -7.22 -11.00 4.81
C ILE A 257 -6.85 -10.73 6.26
N LEU A 258 -7.75 -10.15 7.04
CA LEU A 258 -7.50 -9.76 8.42
C LEU A 258 -7.62 -10.96 9.37
N PRO A 259 -6.90 -10.97 10.51
CA PRO A 259 -6.94 -12.06 11.46
C PRO A 259 -8.18 -12.05 12.38
N PHE A 260 -9.17 -11.22 12.09
CA PHE A 260 -10.43 -11.05 12.83
C PHE A 260 -11.54 -10.65 11.86
N ASP A 261 -12.78 -10.88 12.27
CA ASP A 261 -13.94 -10.46 11.49
C ASP A 261 -14.23 -8.97 11.64
N VAL A 262 -14.39 -8.29 10.50
CA VAL A 262 -14.83 -6.90 10.45
C VAL A 262 -16.34 -6.85 10.65
N GLU A 263 -16.78 -6.46 11.83
CA GLU A 263 -18.19 -6.41 12.17
C GLU A 263 -18.94 -5.30 11.42
N LYS A 264 -18.28 -4.12 11.31
CA LYS A 264 -18.91 -2.92 10.74
C LYS A 264 -17.99 -2.20 9.77
N THR A 265 -18.51 -1.93 8.57
CA THR A 265 -17.93 -1.03 7.58
C THR A 265 -18.91 0.11 7.31
N GLN A 266 -18.44 1.34 7.37
CA GLN A 266 -19.31 2.51 7.19
C GLN A 266 -19.06 3.16 5.83
N LYS A 267 -20.13 3.32 5.04
CA LYS A 267 -20.10 4.08 3.79
C LYS A 267 -20.07 5.58 4.09
N ILE A 268 -19.17 6.30 3.41
CA ILE A 268 -18.98 7.74 3.51
C ILE A 268 -19.12 8.37 2.13
N ASP A 269 -19.88 9.47 2.06
CA ASP A 269 -19.91 10.33 0.88
C ASP A 269 -18.63 11.19 0.88
N ILE A 270 -17.60 10.68 0.18
CA ILE A 270 -16.28 11.30 0.17
C ILE A 270 -16.23 12.62 -0.62
N GLU A 271 -17.21 12.88 -1.46
CA GLU A 271 -17.25 14.11 -2.26
C GLU A 271 -17.60 15.36 -1.45
N LYS A 272 -18.01 15.18 -0.20
CA LYS A 272 -18.24 16.28 0.75
C LYS A 272 -16.95 16.88 1.34
N TYR A 273 -15.83 16.24 1.11
CA TYR A 273 -14.50 16.59 1.58
C TYR A 273 -13.63 17.13 0.44
#